data_328a05ea28cf878905f18c320362705b
#
_entry.id   328a05ea28cf878905f18c320362705b
#
_cell.length_a   1.000
_cell.length_b   1.000
_cell.length_c   1.000
_cell.angle_alpha   90.00
_cell.angle_beta   90.00
_cell.angle_gamma   90.00
#
_symmetry.space_group_name_H-M   'P 1'
#
loop_
_entity.id
_entity.type
_entity.pdbx_description
1 polymer ?
#
loop_
_entity_poly.entity_id
_entity_poly.type
_entity_poly.pdbx_seq_one_letter_code
_entity_poly.pdbx_strand_id
1 'polypeptide(L)'
;MAENHKILLVDDEPDILEFIRYNLAKDGFKVLTAGTGREAIEIAKAEVPDLVVLDVMMPEMDGIETCRELREIPKLKNTIIAFLTARNEDYSQIAGFDSGADDYITKPIKPRVLISRIKALLRRRAGSSDSQDAVLDVHGLVIDRGRYLVTKDGEEFNLPKKEFELLSLLASKPGKVFTRDEILDRVWGDLVVVGDRTIDVHIRKLREKIGEDSIKTVKGVGYKFEF
;
A
#
# COMPACT_ATOMS: atom_id res chain seq x y z
N MET A 1 -11.25 -13.71 -15.39
CA MET A 1 -12.58 -13.69 -14.74
C MET A 1 -12.42 -12.70 -13.58
N ALA A 2 -13.32 -11.70 -13.45
CA ALA A 2 -13.29 -10.82 -12.29
C ALA A 2 -13.60 -11.66 -11.06
N GLU A 3 -12.61 -11.91 -10.21
CA GLU A 3 -12.83 -12.47 -8.88
C GLU A 3 -13.81 -11.54 -8.17
N ASN A 4 -14.77 -12.11 -7.47
CA ASN A 4 -15.89 -11.41 -6.81
C ASN A 4 -15.39 -10.64 -5.57
N HIS A 5 -14.39 -9.74 -5.78
CA HIS A 5 -13.79 -8.97 -4.70
C HIS A 5 -14.81 -8.01 -4.08
N LYS A 6 -14.78 -7.96 -2.75
CA LYS A 6 -15.64 -7.13 -1.93
C LYS A 6 -14.91 -5.83 -1.57
N ILE A 7 -15.45 -4.70 -2.00
CA ILE A 7 -14.89 -3.37 -1.76
C ILE A 7 -15.84 -2.58 -0.87
N LEU A 8 -15.30 -2.00 0.21
CA LEU A 8 -16.03 -1.05 1.05
C LEU A 8 -15.59 0.37 0.67
N LEU A 9 -16.55 1.20 0.26
CA LEU A 9 -16.36 2.64 0.00
C LEU A 9 -16.84 3.43 1.20
N VAL A 10 -16.03 4.38 1.66
CA VAL A 10 -16.33 5.22 2.82
C VAL A 10 -16.09 6.67 2.44
N ASP A 11 -17.14 7.46 2.44
CA ASP A 11 -17.12 8.90 2.12
C ASP A 11 -18.39 9.52 2.68
N ASP A 12 -18.34 10.72 3.26
CA ASP A 12 -19.50 11.40 3.81
C ASP A 12 -20.37 12.10 2.74
N GLU A 13 -19.87 12.16 1.49
CA GLU A 13 -20.60 12.70 0.34
C GLU A 13 -21.39 11.58 -0.40
N PRO A 14 -22.74 11.53 -0.30
CA PRO A 14 -23.54 10.47 -0.93
C PRO A 14 -23.37 10.40 -2.46
N ASP A 15 -23.19 11.54 -3.10
CA ASP A 15 -23.04 11.63 -4.55
C ASP A 15 -21.71 10.98 -5.00
N ILE A 16 -20.65 11.13 -4.22
CA ILE A 16 -19.34 10.48 -4.46
C ILE A 16 -19.47 8.97 -4.28
N LEU A 17 -20.13 8.53 -3.20
CA LEU A 17 -20.38 7.11 -2.96
C LEU A 17 -21.15 6.48 -4.11
N GLU A 18 -22.26 7.10 -4.55
CA GLU A 18 -23.08 6.58 -5.64
C GLU A 18 -22.30 6.52 -6.96
N PHE A 19 -21.57 7.58 -7.28
CA PHE A 19 -20.75 7.66 -8.50
C PHE A 19 -19.67 6.58 -8.53
N ILE A 20 -18.92 6.40 -7.45
CA ILE A 20 -17.85 5.39 -7.38
C ILE A 20 -18.45 4.00 -7.35
N ARG A 21 -19.50 3.75 -6.55
CA ARG A 21 -20.22 2.48 -6.46
C ARG A 21 -20.70 2.01 -7.83
N TYR A 22 -21.35 2.90 -8.58
CA TYR A 22 -21.84 2.57 -9.94
C TYR A 22 -20.71 2.09 -10.86
N ASN A 23 -19.59 2.79 -10.88
CA ASN A 23 -18.46 2.48 -11.74
C ASN A 23 -17.78 1.15 -11.35
N LEU A 24 -17.58 0.91 -10.05
CA LEU A 24 -16.98 -0.33 -9.55
C LEU A 24 -17.91 -1.55 -9.76
N ALA A 25 -19.20 -1.39 -9.50
CA ALA A 25 -20.18 -2.46 -9.73
C ALA A 25 -20.26 -2.84 -11.22
N LYS A 26 -20.21 -1.86 -12.12
CA LYS A 26 -20.15 -2.09 -13.57
C LYS A 26 -18.91 -2.89 -13.99
N ASP A 27 -17.82 -2.75 -13.26
CA ASP A 27 -16.55 -3.48 -13.51
C ASP A 27 -16.49 -4.85 -12.81
N GLY A 28 -17.58 -5.27 -12.14
CA GLY A 28 -17.77 -6.61 -11.57
C GLY A 28 -17.40 -6.75 -10.09
N PHE A 29 -17.18 -5.66 -9.36
CA PHE A 29 -16.92 -5.71 -7.93
C PHE A 29 -18.20 -5.77 -7.10
N LYS A 30 -18.16 -6.48 -5.95
CA LYS A 30 -19.21 -6.37 -4.92
C LYS A 30 -18.89 -5.15 -4.07
N VAL A 31 -19.75 -4.12 -4.12
CA VAL A 31 -19.49 -2.84 -3.45
C VAL A 31 -20.42 -2.65 -2.26
N LEU A 32 -19.82 -2.37 -1.11
CA LEU A 32 -20.46 -1.93 0.14
C LEU A 32 -20.16 -0.43 0.32
N THR A 33 -21.04 0.29 0.98
CA THR A 33 -20.87 1.74 1.22
C THR A 33 -21.10 2.07 2.69
N ALA A 34 -20.38 3.06 3.19
CA ALA A 34 -20.57 3.65 4.52
C ALA A 34 -20.42 5.18 4.41
N GLY A 35 -21.26 5.91 5.12
CA GLY A 35 -21.23 7.38 5.16
C GLY A 35 -20.40 7.93 6.32
N THR A 36 -19.92 7.08 7.24
CA THR A 36 -19.14 7.49 8.41
C THR A 36 -18.08 6.44 8.75
N GLY A 37 -17.04 6.84 9.49
CA GLY A 37 -16.00 5.93 9.97
C GLY A 37 -16.55 4.82 10.86
N ARG A 38 -17.50 5.14 11.76
CA ARG A 38 -18.15 4.15 12.64
C ARG A 38 -18.93 3.10 11.88
N GLU A 39 -19.74 3.53 10.91
CA GLU A 39 -20.46 2.61 10.03
C GLU A 39 -19.50 1.71 9.24
N ALA A 40 -18.40 2.29 8.73
CA ALA A 40 -17.37 1.54 8.01
C ALA A 40 -16.75 0.43 8.86
N ILE A 41 -16.46 0.70 10.13
CA ILE A 41 -15.89 -0.29 11.06
C ILE A 41 -16.88 -1.45 11.28
N GLU A 42 -18.17 -1.17 11.50
CA GLU A 42 -19.18 -2.21 11.72
C GLU A 42 -19.40 -3.07 10.46
N ILE A 43 -19.48 -2.45 9.29
CA ILE A 43 -19.59 -3.16 8.02
C ILE A 43 -18.33 -4.00 7.77
N ALA A 44 -17.15 -3.45 8.00
CA ALA A 44 -15.90 -4.16 7.79
C ALA A 44 -15.75 -5.38 8.71
N LYS A 45 -16.16 -5.29 9.99
CA LYS A 45 -16.18 -6.43 10.93
C LYS A 45 -17.10 -7.57 10.46
N ALA A 46 -18.27 -7.22 9.93
CA ALA A 46 -19.29 -8.18 9.50
C ALA A 46 -18.92 -8.82 8.15
N GLU A 47 -18.49 -8.03 7.19
CA GLU A 47 -18.36 -8.40 5.79
C GLU A 47 -16.94 -8.77 5.37
N VAL A 48 -15.92 -8.38 6.12
CA VAL A 48 -14.48 -8.63 5.85
C VAL A 48 -14.14 -8.29 4.39
N PRO A 49 -14.14 -7.01 4.00
CA PRO A 49 -13.87 -6.61 2.63
C PRO A 49 -12.40 -6.90 2.23
N ASP A 50 -12.18 -7.11 0.93
CA ASP A 50 -10.82 -7.29 0.38
C ASP A 50 -10.08 -5.95 0.33
N LEU A 51 -10.81 -4.86 0.11
CA LEU A 51 -10.26 -3.51 0.01
C LEU A 51 -11.26 -2.50 0.57
N VAL A 52 -10.74 -1.52 1.30
CA VAL A 52 -11.46 -0.32 1.78
C VAL A 52 -10.92 0.89 1.03
N VAL A 53 -11.79 1.66 0.41
CA VAL A 53 -11.50 3.00 -0.11
C VAL A 53 -12.09 3.98 0.88
N LEU A 54 -11.26 4.81 1.50
CA LEU A 54 -11.60 5.58 2.69
C LEU A 54 -11.28 7.05 2.49
N ASP A 55 -12.30 7.91 2.55
CA ASP A 55 -12.05 9.35 2.55
C ASP A 55 -11.31 9.76 3.83
N VAL A 56 -10.37 10.68 3.68
CA VAL A 56 -9.60 11.20 4.82
C VAL A 56 -10.44 12.19 5.62
N MET A 57 -11.17 13.05 4.93
CA MET A 57 -11.89 14.17 5.55
C MET A 57 -13.36 13.81 5.77
N MET A 58 -13.66 13.22 6.91
CA MET A 58 -15.04 12.92 7.32
C MET A 58 -15.36 13.55 8.67
N PRO A 59 -16.63 13.92 8.93
CA PRO A 59 -17.05 14.44 10.23
C PRO A 59 -17.01 13.37 11.32
N GLU A 60 -16.87 13.78 12.58
CA GLU A 60 -16.82 12.97 13.80
C GLU A 60 -15.59 12.07 13.92
N MET A 61 -15.41 11.11 13.03
CA MET A 61 -14.28 10.20 12.96
C MET A 61 -13.67 10.29 11.56
N ASP A 62 -12.48 10.83 11.49
CA ASP A 62 -11.77 10.98 10.21
C ASP A 62 -11.26 9.64 9.64
N GLY A 63 -10.80 9.65 8.38
CA GLY A 63 -10.32 8.45 7.73
C GLY A 63 -9.06 7.88 8.37
N ILE A 64 -8.21 8.73 8.95
CA ILE A 64 -6.96 8.28 9.59
C ILE A 64 -7.27 7.51 10.88
N GLU A 65 -8.17 8.05 11.70
CA GLU A 65 -8.66 7.38 12.92
C GLU A 65 -9.40 6.09 12.56
N THR A 66 -10.27 6.13 11.55
CA THR A 66 -10.97 4.95 11.04
C THR A 66 -9.98 3.87 10.57
N CYS A 67 -8.92 4.24 9.88
CA CYS A 67 -7.88 3.31 9.43
C CYS A 67 -7.18 2.62 10.60
N ARG A 68 -6.80 3.37 11.65
CA ARG A 68 -6.18 2.82 12.87
C ARG A 68 -7.09 1.80 13.54
N GLU A 69 -8.36 2.14 13.74
CA GLU A 69 -9.36 1.24 14.32
C GLU A 69 -9.53 -0.05 13.48
N LEU A 70 -9.58 0.07 12.15
CA LEU A 70 -9.66 -1.08 11.26
C LEU A 70 -8.41 -1.99 11.38
N ARG A 71 -7.22 -1.42 11.57
CA ARG A 71 -5.97 -2.18 11.72
C ARG A 71 -5.87 -2.94 13.05
N GLU A 72 -6.54 -2.48 14.10
CA GLU A 72 -6.63 -3.17 15.39
C GLU A 72 -7.52 -4.44 15.31
N ILE A 73 -8.32 -4.60 14.26
CA ILE A 73 -9.20 -5.75 14.10
C ILE A 73 -8.45 -6.91 13.43
N PRO A 74 -8.20 -8.04 14.15
CA PRO A 74 -7.37 -9.13 13.64
C PRO A 74 -7.85 -9.73 12.31
N LYS A 75 -9.19 -9.80 12.09
CA LYS A 75 -9.79 -10.31 10.85
C LYS A 75 -9.50 -9.43 9.64
N LEU A 76 -9.21 -8.14 9.84
CA LEU A 76 -8.96 -7.14 8.79
C LEU A 76 -7.48 -6.87 8.55
N LYS A 77 -6.59 -7.62 9.20
CA LYS A 77 -5.13 -7.45 9.06
C LYS A 77 -4.66 -7.47 7.61
N ASN A 78 -5.32 -8.27 6.77
CA ASN A 78 -4.99 -8.41 5.34
C ASN A 78 -5.88 -7.58 4.41
N THR A 79 -6.85 -6.82 4.94
CA THR A 79 -7.67 -5.91 4.14
C THR A 79 -6.81 -4.76 3.64
N ILE A 80 -6.87 -4.49 2.33
CA ILE A 80 -6.16 -3.35 1.74
C ILE A 80 -6.93 -2.07 2.09
N ILE A 81 -6.23 -1.03 2.54
CA ILE A 81 -6.84 0.28 2.82
C ILE A 81 -6.17 1.32 1.93
N ALA A 82 -6.97 1.97 1.07
CA ALA A 82 -6.54 3.05 0.21
C ALA A 82 -7.31 4.33 0.57
N PHE A 83 -6.58 5.41 0.88
CA PHE A 83 -7.20 6.70 1.17
C PHE A 83 -7.65 7.44 -0.09
N LEU A 84 -8.77 8.17 0.02
CA LEU A 84 -9.12 9.26 -0.88
C LEU A 84 -8.70 10.57 -0.22
N THR A 85 -7.98 11.44 -0.93
CA THR A 85 -7.47 12.70 -0.35
C THR A 85 -7.52 13.83 -1.34
N ALA A 86 -7.72 15.05 -0.87
CA ALA A 86 -7.58 16.25 -1.68
C ALA A 86 -6.08 16.55 -1.92
N ARG A 87 -5.76 17.14 -3.07
CA ARG A 87 -4.39 17.32 -3.62
C ARG A 87 -3.41 18.13 -2.75
N ASN A 88 -3.88 18.84 -1.71
CA ASN A 88 -3.10 19.82 -0.97
C ASN A 88 -2.73 19.40 0.47
N GLU A 89 -2.86 18.12 0.81
CA GLU A 89 -2.65 17.68 2.19
C GLU A 89 -1.39 16.82 2.33
N ASP A 90 -0.21 17.44 2.17
CA ASP A 90 1.08 16.79 2.46
C ASP A 90 1.15 16.22 3.90
N TYR A 91 0.44 16.86 4.84
CA TYR A 91 0.36 16.41 6.23
C TYR A 91 -0.48 15.13 6.39
N SER A 92 -1.56 14.99 5.62
CA SER A 92 -2.39 13.78 5.60
C SER A 92 -1.65 12.57 5.04
N GLN A 93 -0.74 12.76 4.09
CA GLN A 93 0.05 11.66 3.52
C GLN A 93 1.03 11.07 4.55
N ILE A 94 1.70 11.90 5.35
CA ILE A 94 2.66 11.44 6.36
C ILE A 94 1.92 10.74 7.51
N ALA A 95 0.86 11.37 8.05
CA ALA A 95 0.05 10.80 9.12
C ALA A 95 -0.68 9.51 8.70
N GLY A 96 -1.05 9.42 7.43
CA GLY A 96 -1.72 8.24 6.88
C GLY A 96 -0.80 7.04 6.70
N PHE A 97 0.49 7.21 6.35
CA PHE A 97 1.44 6.11 6.31
C PHE A 97 1.70 5.52 7.70
N ASP A 98 1.71 6.37 8.72
CA ASP A 98 1.83 5.93 10.12
C ASP A 98 0.55 5.21 10.61
N SER A 99 -0.61 5.45 9.99
CA SER A 99 -1.88 4.77 10.29
C SER A 99 -2.02 3.37 9.69
N GLY A 100 -1.09 2.95 8.81
CA GLY A 100 -1.08 1.63 8.19
C GLY A 100 -1.89 1.51 6.89
N ALA A 101 -2.15 2.62 6.20
CA ALA A 101 -2.75 2.60 4.85
C ALA A 101 -1.80 2.01 3.80
N ASP A 102 -2.40 1.40 2.77
CA ASP A 102 -1.68 0.70 1.70
C ASP A 102 -1.47 1.56 0.45
N ASP A 103 -2.34 2.54 0.19
CA ASP A 103 -2.24 3.44 -0.97
C ASP A 103 -3.00 4.74 -0.74
N TYR A 104 -2.77 5.73 -1.63
CA TYR A 104 -3.41 7.03 -1.66
C TYR A 104 -3.93 7.34 -3.06
N ILE A 105 -5.16 7.83 -3.14
CA ILE A 105 -5.83 8.21 -4.38
C ILE A 105 -6.28 9.65 -4.25
N THR A 106 -5.79 10.54 -5.12
CA THR A 106 -6.12 11.95 -5.06
C THR A 106 -7.47 12.26 -5.73
N LYS A 107 -8.29 13.07 -5.09
CA LYS A 107 -9.46 13.73 -5.68
C LYS A 107 -8.98 14.88 -6.61
N PRO A 108 -9.60 15.18 -7.79
CA PRO A 108 -10.82 14.59 -8.31
C PRO A 108 -10.60 13.18 -8.90
N ILE A 109 -11.54 12.29 -8.63
CA ILE A 109 -11.43 10.88 -8.98
C ILE A 109 -11.85 10.65 -10.44
N LYS A 110 -10.94 10.11 -11.24
CA LYS A 110 -11.27 9.60 -12.57
C LYS A 110 -11.61 8.10 -12.44
N PRO A 111 -12.85 7.64 -12.74
CA PRO A 111 -13.26 6.25 -12.46
C PRO A 111 -12.33 5.19 -13.05
N ARG A 112 -11.87 5.38 -14.28
CA ARG A 112 -10.94 4.44 -14.93
C ARG A 112 -9.60 4.32 -14.17
N VAL A 113 -9.11 5.41 -13.61
CA VAL A 113 -7.86 5.45 -12.84
C VAL A 113 -8.06 4.73 -11.50
N LEU A 114 -9.18 5.02 -10.82
CA LEU A 114 -9.54 4.35 -9.56
C LEU A 114 -9.65 2.83 -9.75
N ILE A 115 -10.41 2.40 -10.75
CA ILE A 115 -10.60 0.97 -11.07
C ILE A 115 -9.25 0.28 -11.37
N SER A 116 -8.41 0.92 -12.17
CA SER A 116 -7.07 0.40 -12.49
C SER A 116 -6.19 0.24 -11.24
N ARG A 117 -6.22 1.21 -10.33
CA ARG A 117 -5.49 1.14 -9.04
C ARG A 117 -6.01 0.04 -8.14
N ILE A 118 -7.34 -0.04 -7.97
CA ILE A 118 -7.98 -1.08 -7.17
C ILE A 118 -7.60 -2.48 -7.71
N LYS A 119 -7.68 -2.69 -9.04
CA LYS A 119 -7.25 -3.94 -9.66
C LYS A 119 -5.77 -4.25 -9.42
N ALA A 120 -4.91 -3.25 -9.48
CA ALA A 120 -3.49 -3.42 -9.20
C ALA A 120 -3.22 -3.80 -7.74
N LEU A 121 -3.91 -3.16 -6.79
CA LEU A 121 -3.83 -3.47 -5.37
C LEU A 121 -4.30 -4.90 -5.06
N LEU A 122 -5.46 -5.28 -5.60
CA LEU A 122 -6.03 -6.63 -5.41
C LEU A 122 -5.17 -7.71 -6.07
N ARG A 123 -4.62 -7.47 -7.27
CA ARG A 123 -3.68 -8.39 -7.94
C ARG A 123 -2.41 -8.61 -7.14
N ARG A 124 -1.87 -7.60 -6.49
CA ARG A 124 -0.70 -7.73 -5.59
C ARG A 124 -1.01 -8.69 -4.42
N ARG A 125 -2.26 -8.70 -3.95
CA ARG A 125 -2.73 -9.66 -2.92
C ARG A 125 -2.91 -11.08 -3.49
N ALA A 126 -3.47 -11.22 -4.69
CA ALA A 126 -3.70 -12.51 -5.35
C ALA A 126 -2.38 -13.14 -5.87
N GLY A 127 -1.39 -12.34 -6.23
CA GLY A 127 -0.07 -12.80 -6.68
C GLY A 127 0.79 -13.44 -5.58
N SER A 128 0.31 -13.47 -4.34
CA SER A 128 0.97 -14.20 -3.24
C SER A 128 0.76 -15.73 -3.29
N SER A 129 -0.04 -16.24 -4.23
CA SER A 129 -0.35 -17.68 -4.29
C SER A 129 0.33 -18.45 -5.41
N ASP A 130 1.13 -17.80 -6.28
CA ASP A 130 1.75 -18.49 -7.41
C ASP A 130 3.17 -17.95 -7.68
N SER A 131 4.08 -18.19 -6.74
CA SER A 131 5.49 -18.17 -7.08
C SER A 131 6.35 -18.87 -6.02
N GLN A 132 7.19 -19.76 -6.46
CA GLN A 132 8.37 -20.29 -5.76
C GLN A 132 9.33 -19.19 -5.26
N ASP A 133 8.98 -17.90 -5.41
CA ASP A 133 9.75 -16.72 -5.00
C ASP A 133 9.13 -15.98 -3.79
N ALA A 134 8.27 -16.63 -3.00
CA ALA A 134 7.64 -15.98 -1.84
C ALA A 134 8.66 -15.61 -0.75
N VAL A 135 9.76 -16.35 -0.66
CA VAL A 135 10.84 -16.13 0.30
C VAL A 135 12.14 -15.90 -0.45
N LEU A 136 12.71 -14.72 -0.30
CA LEU A 136 14.05 -14.41 -0.79
C LEU A 136 15.02 -14.58 0.37
N ASP A 137 15.98 -15.48 0.22
CA ASP A 137 17.10 -15.61 1.14
C ASP A 137 18.36 -15.09 0.43
N VAL A 138 18.89 -14.00 0.95
CA VAL A 138 20.09 -13.37 0.40
C VAL A 138 21.07 -13.14 1.54
N HIS A 139 22.04 -14.04 1.68
CA HIS A 139 23.13 -13.95 2.68
C HIS A 139 22.67 -13.71 4.13
N GLY A 140 21.66 -14.49 4.59
CA GLY A 140 21.13 -14.38 5.95
C GLY A 140 20.04 -13.31 6.14
N LEU A 141 19.72 -12.56 5.09
CA LEU A 141 18.54 -11.71 5.05
C LEU A 141 17.42 -12.47 4.34
N VAL A 142 16.42 -12.90 5.10
CA VAL A 142 15.24 -13.60 4.59
C VAL A 142 14.09 -12.60 4.47
N ILE A 143 13.52 -12.46 3.28
CA ILE A 143 12.40 -11.58 2.98
C ILE A 143 11.21 -12.45 2.60
N ASP A 144 10.27 -12.60 3.51
CA ASP A 144 9.02 -13.34 3.29
C ASP A 144 7.95 -12.37 2.76
N ARG A 145 7.71 -12.41 1.45
CA ARG A 145 6.72 -11.57 0.78
C ARG A 145 5.28 -11.93 1.13
N GLY A 146 5.04 -13.21 1.45
CA GLY A 146 3.71 -13.68 1.83
C GLY A 146 3.31 -13.20 3.23
N ARG A 147 4.28 -13.13 4.15
CA ARG A 147 4.06 -12.67 5.53
C ARG A 147 4.41 -11.19 5.75
N TYR A 148 4.96 -10.49 4.75
CA TYR A 148 5.51 -9.14 4.89
C TYR A 148 6.53 -9.03 6.05
N LEU A 149 7.35 -10.06 6.19
CA LEU A 149 8.29 -10.22 7.29
C LEU A 149 9.72 -10.22 6.76
N VAL A 150 10.61 -9.60 7.49
CA VAL A 150 12.05 -9.66 7.23
C VAL A 150 12.72 -10.31 8.43
N THR A 151 13.59 -11.28 8.15
CA THR A 151 14.44 -11.91 9.18
C THR A 151 15.90 -11.63 8.82
N LYS A 152 16.68 -11.14 9.77
CA LYS A 152 18.12 -10.95 9.62
C LYS A 152 18.82 -11.53 10.83
N ASP A 153 19.82 -12.39 10.60
CA ASP A 153 20.60 -13.06 11.66
C ASP A 153 19.73 -13.77 12.71
N GLY A 154 18.55 -14.27 12.29
CA GLY A 154 17.58 -14.96 13.14
C GLY A 154 16.61 -14.06 13.89
N GLU A 155 16.74 -12.75 13.80
CA GLU A 155 15.80 -11.79 14.37
C GLU A 155 14.75 -11.35 13.33
N GLU A 156 13.46 -11.46 13.71
CA GLU A 156 12.33 -11.06 12.89
C GLU A 156 11.96 -9.59 13.15
N PHE A 157 11.73 -8.80 12.10
CA PHE A 157 11.22 -7.44 12.22
C PHE A 157 10.30 -7.08 11.05
N ASN A 158 9.36 -6.19 11.35
CA ASN A 158 8.45 -5.65 10.35
C ASN A 158 8.99 -4.33 9.78
N LEU A 159 8.80 -4.16 8.48
CA LEU A 159 9.07 -2.92 7.79
C LEU A 159 7.76 -2.24 7.40
N PRO A 160 7.67 -0.90 7.43
CA PRO A 160 6.61 -0.18 6.75
C PRO A 160 6.52 -0.63 5.29
N LYS A 161 5.31 -0.68 4.74
CA LYS A 161 5.04 -1.28 3.42
C LYS A 161 6.00 -0.82 2.33
N LYS A 162 6.24 0.49 2.21
CA LYS A 162 7.12 1.03 1.16
C LYS A 162 8.60 0.69 1.37
N GLU A 163 9.04 0.58 2.62
CA GLU A 163 10.37 0.07 2.94
C GLU A 163 10.49 -1.40 2.56
N PHE A 164 9.45 -2.21 2.87
CA PHE A 164 9.41 -3.63 2.51
C PHE A 164 9.40 -3.83 0.98
N GLU A 165 8.56 -3.10 0.25
CA GLU A 165 8.47 -3.17 -1.21
C GLU A 165 9.79 -2.74 -1.86
N LEU A 166 10.43 -1.68 -1.37
CA LEU A 166 11.73 -1.21 -1.85
C LEU A 166 12.84 -2.24 -1.60
N LEU A 167 12.90 -2.78 -0.39
CA LEU A 167 13.86 -3.84 -0.06
C LEU A 167 13.64 -5.08 -0.93
N SER A 168 12.39 -5.54 -1.06
CA SER A 168 12.01 -6.68 -1.89
C SER A 168 12.38 -6.48 -3.36
N LEU A 169 12.21 -5.26 -3.90
CA LEU A 169 12.59 -4.91 -5.25
C LEU A 169 14.11 -5.01 -5.44
N LEU A 170 14.88 -4.36 -4.55
CA LEU A 170 16.34 -4.34 -4.67
C LEU A 170 16.95 -5.73 -4.47
N ALA A 171 16.46 -6.49 -3.49
CA ALA A 171 16.91 -7.86 -3.18
C ALA A 171 16.48 -8.88 -4.23
N SER A 172 15.46 -8.61 -5.06
CA SER A 172 15.00 -9.52 -6.12
C SER A 172 16.06 -9.80 -7.18
N LYS A 173 17.03 -8.91 -7.36
CA LYS A 173 18.13 -9.04 -8.30
C LYS A 173 19.39 -8.42 -7.70
N PRO A 174 20.09 -9.14 -6.80
CA PRO A 174 21.32 -8.65 -6.19
C PRO A 174 22.35 -8.23 -7.24
N GLY A 175 23.05 -7.13 -7.00
CA GLY A 175 24.03 -6.57 -7.94
C GLY A 175 23.43 -5.75 -9.09
N LYS A 176 22.13 -5.91 -9.42
CA LYS A 176 21.47 -5.05 -10.42
C LYS A 176 21.28 -3.64 -9.86
N VAL A 177 21.67 -2.64 -10.65
CA VAL A 177 21.33 -1.23 -10.37
C VAL A 177 19.90 -0.97 -10.85
N PHE A 178 19.05 -0.55 -9.93
CA PHE A 178 17.72 -0.01 -10.24
C PHE A 178 17.82 1.51 -10.29
N THR A 179 17.37 2.12 -11.38
CA THR A 179 17.33 3.58 -11.50
C THR A 179 16.26 4.17 -10.57
N ARG A 180 16.38 5.48 -10.28
CA ARG A 180 15.37 6.16 -9.47
C ARG A 180 13.97 6.05 -10.09
N ASP A 181 13.87 6.24 -11.39
CA ASP A 181 12.61 6.13 -12.11
C ASP A 181 12.04 4.71 -12.05
N GLU A 182 12.86 3.66 -12.26
CA GLU A 182 12.44 2.27 -12.10
C GLU A 182 11.94 1.97 -10.67
N ILE A 183 12.57 2.55 -9.65
CA ILE A 183 12.18 2.37 -8.25
C ILE A 183 10.86 3.10 -7.98
N LEU A 184 10.71 4.35 -8.43
CA LEU A 184 9.48 5.12 -8.28
C LEU A 184 8.30 4.41 -8.95
N ASP A 185 8.46 4.02 -10.20
CA ASP A 185 7.45 3.31 -10.96
C ASP A 185 7.00 2.00 -10.26
N ARG A 186 7.94 1.16 -9.84
CA ARG A 186 7.64 -0.16 -9.30
C ARG A 186 7.15 -0.15 -7.85
N VAL A 187 7.65 0.77 -7.03
CA VAL A 187 7.32 0.85 -5.59
C VAL A 187 6.20 1.82 -5.32
N TRP A 188 6.16 2.96 -6.03
CA TRP A 188 5.13 4.00 -5.84
C TRP A 188 4.11 4.08 -6.97
N GLY A 189 4.45 3.59 -8.19
CA GLY A 189 3.58 3.59 -9.38
C GLY A 189 3.62 4.91 -10.17
N ASP A 190 3.21 4.85 -11.46
CA ASP A 190 3.34 5.93 -12.47
C ASP A 190 2.66 7.26 -12.15
N LEU A 191 1.81 7.34 -11.13
CA LEU A 191 0.97 8.49 -10.85
C LEU A 191 1.36 9.28 -9.59
N VAL A 192 2.44 8.87 -8.93
CA VAL A 192 2.89 9.55 -7.70
C VAL A 192 4.02 10.51 -8.05
N VAL A 193 3.72 11.79 -8.04
CA VAL A 193 4.76 12.85 -8.09
C VAL A 193 5.42 12.91 -6.71
N VAL A 194 6.24 11.93 -6.40
CA VAL A 194 7.16 11.99 -5.25
C VAL A 194 8.49 12.55 -5.72
N GLY A 195 9.02 13.49 -4.98
CA GLY A 195 10.34 14.03 -5.27
C GLY A 195 11.44 12.97 -5.07
N ASP A 196 12.54 13.09 -5.80
CA ASP A 196 13.72 12.19 -5.73
C ASP A 196 14.22 11.91 -4.31
N ARG A 197 13.99 12.86 -3.38
CA ARG A 197 14.36 12.74 -1.96
C ARG A 197 13.58 11.67 -1.20
N THR A 198 12.39 11.26 -1.68
CA THR A 198 11.58 10.24 -1.01
C THR A 198 12.29 8.89 -0.98
N ILE A 199 12.92 8.49 -2.08
CA ILE A 199 13.69 7.24 -2.13
C ILE A 199 14.85 7.29 -1.14
N ASP A 200 15.56 8.40 -1.09
CA ASP A 200 16.77 8.57 -0.25
C ASP A 200 16.44 8.39 1.24
N VAL A 201 15.28 8.89 1.69
CA VAL A 201 14.79 8.72 3.06
C VAL A 201 14.51 7.25 3.38
N HIS A 202 13.82 6.53 2.50
CA HIS A 202 13.53 5.10 2.70
C HIS A 202 14.80 4.25 2.63
N ILE A 203 15.73 4.55 1.73
CA ILE A 203 17.04 3.87 1.68
C ILE A 203 17.82 4.06 2.99
N ARG A 204 17.83 5.28 3.54
CA ARG A 204 18.48 5.54 4.82
C ARG A 204 17.86 4.70 5.94
N LYS A 205 16.52 4.70 6.06
CA LYS A 205 15.80 3.90 7.07
C LYS A 205 16.05 2.40 6.91
N LEU A 206 16.12 1.90 5.68
CA LEU A 206 16.47 0.51 5.42
C LEU A 206 17.89 0.20 5.89
N ARG A 207 18.88 1.03 5.55
CA ARG A 207 20.27 0.84 5.98
C ARG A 207 20.41 0.80 7.50
N GLU A 208 19.67 1.66 8.22
CA GLU A 208 19.65 1.66 9.69
C GLU A 208 19.18 0.30 10.26
N LYS A 209 18.29 -0.42 9.54
CA LYS A 209 17.70 -1.69 9.99
C LYS A 209 18.47 -2.93 9.49
N ILE A 210 18.88 -2.92 8.21
CA ILE A 210 19.51 -4.10 7.60
C ILE A 210 21.03 -3.97 7.43
N GLY A 211 21.61 -2.84 7.83
CA GLY A 211 23.05 -2.54 7.73
C GLY A 211 23.37 -1.61 6.56
N GLU A 212 24.33 -0.71 6.82
CA GLU A 212 24.77 0.35 5.89
C GLU A 212 25.31 -0.20 4.56
N ASP A 213 25.91 -1.38 4.61
CA ASP A 213 26.57 -2.00 3.44
C ASP A 213 25.64 -2.75 2.53
N SER A 214 24.44 -3.11 2.97
CA SER A 214 23.50 -3.96 2.19
C SER A 214 22.92 -3.26 0.96
N ILE A 215 22.88 -1.93 0.95
CA ILE A 215 22.36 -1.17 -0.20
C ILE A 215 23.42 -0.14 -0.63
N LYS A 216 23.94 -0.29 -1.82
CA LYS A 216 24.92 0.63 -2.39
C LYS A 216 24.26 1.68 -3.28
N THR A 217 24.72 2.94 -3.12
CA THR A 217 24.32 4.04 -4.00
C THR A 217 25.22 4.07 -5.24
N VAL A 218 24.61 4.04 -6.42
CA VAL A 218 25.30 4.34 -7.68
C VAL A 218 25.02 5.81 -8.01
N LYS A 219 26.03 6.66 -7.77
CA LYS A 219 25.88 8.12 -7.83
C LYS A 219 25.35 8.56 -9.20
N GLY A 220 24.27 9.35 -9.18
CA GLY A 220 23.62 9.87 -10.39
C GLY A 220 22.75 8.85 -11.13
N VAL A 221 22.65 7.58 -10.68
CA VAL A 221 21.88 6.52 -11.35
C VAL A 221 20.78 5.98 -10.44
N GLY A 222 21.13 5.41 -9.29
CA GLY A 222 20.16 4.73 -8.44
C GLY A 222 20.78 3.91 -7.33
N TYR A 223 20.18 2.77 -7.03
CA TYR A 223 20.56 1.91 -5.92
C TYR A 223 20.65 0.45 -6.34
N LYS A 224 21.52 -0.33 -5.70
CA LYS A 224 21.59 -1.78 -5.83
C LYS A 224 21.71 -2.44 -4.47
N PHE A 225 21.20 -3.66 -4.38
CA PHE A 225 21.42 -4.53 -3.23
C PHE A 225 22.71 -5.32 -3.46
N GLU A 226 23.61 -5.28 -2.48
CA GLU A 226 24.91 -5.95 -2.56
C GLU A 226 25.36 -6.32 -1.14
N PHE A 227 25.89 -7.51 -0.96
CA PHE A 227 26.58 -7.96 0.26
C PHE A 227 28.07 -8.09 -0.01
#